data_d20751a5ada5a3d0711d8c35ee0f1b04
#
_entry.id   d20751a5ada5a3d0711d8c35ee0f1b04
#
_cell.length_a   1.000
_cell.length_b   1.000
_cell.length_c   1.000
_cell.angle_alpha   90.00
_cell.angle_beta   90.00
_cell.angle_gamma   90.00
#
_symmetry.space_group_name_H-M   'P 1'
#
loop_
_entity.id
_entity.type
_entity.pdbx_description
1 polymer ?
#
loop_
_entity_poly.entity_id
_entity_poly.type
_entity_poly.pdbx_seq_one_letter_code
_entity_poly.pdbx_strand_id
1 'polypeptide(L)'
;AEQYMFAHHALGRGLFADGQYEQALEHFRAAQTLPENLGAGLWNEVLLVPHQYFEARCLEELGRGDEARALYDHILILKVDYFSNMNLPELPCWQAMALKRTGRAPQAQEMISAHLHKQENAAFARDAGYYKTTPFFISYMEDAQTLRRAGCDWQSAMACWAAGDRQ
;
A
#
# COMPACT_ATOMS: atom_id res chain seq x y z
N ALA A 1 17.32 2.01 2.36
CA ALA A 1 16.17 1.69 3.21
C ALA A 1 15.06 1.02 2.41
N GLU A 2 14.49 1.65 1.39
CA GLU A 2 13.35 1.12 0.62
C GLU A 2 13.63 -0.23 -0.03
N GLN A 3 14.80 -0.41 -0.63
CA GLN A 3 15.20 -1.70 -1.22
C GLN A 3 15.29 -2.81 -0.19
N TYR A 4 15.75 -2.50 1.02
CA TYR A 4 15.78 -3.46 2.13
C TYR A 4 14.34 -3.88 2.52
N MET A 5 13.45 -2.90 2.71
CA MET A 5 12.04 -3.15 3.00
C MET A 5 11.40 -3.98 1.89
N PHE A 6 11.63 -3.60 0.63
CA PHE A 6 11.10 -4.32 -0.54
C PHE A 6 11.60 -5.77 -0.61
N ALA A 7 12.90 -6.02 -0.40
CA ALA A 7 13.47 -7.36 -0.44
C ALA A 7 12.85 -8.27 0.62
N HIS A 8 12.74 -7.79 1.86
CA HIS A 8 12.10 -8.53 2.94
C HIS A 8 10.60 -8.75 2.66
N HIS A 9 9.90 -7.75 2.13
CA HIS A 9 8.51 -7.91 1.74
C HIS A 9 8.31 -8.99 0.67
N ALA A 10 9.15 -8.99 -0.37
CA ALA A 10 9.07 -9.97 -1.44
C ALA A 10 9.34 -11.41 -0.95
N LEU A 11 10.37 -11.59 -0.10
CA LEU A 11 10.68 -12.87 0.53
C LEU A 11 9.51 -13.34 1.43
N GLY A 12 9.00 -12.43 2.27
CA GLY A 12 7.85 -12.73 3.14
C GLY A 12 6.62 -13.15 2.35
N ARG A 13 6.34 -12.51 1.22
CA ARG A 13 5.20 -12.88 0.35
C ARG A 13 5.38 -14.26 -0.29
N GLY A 14 6.58 -14.62 -0.73
CA GLY A 14 6.88 -15.95 -1.23
C GLY A 14 6.62 -17.03 -0.16
N LEU A 15 7.20 -16.83 1.02
CA LEU A 15 7.01 -17.74 2.15
C LEU A 15 5.55 -17.85 2.60
N PHE A 16 4.82 -16.72 2.60
CA PHE A 16 3.39 -16.72 2.89
C PHE A 16 2.58 -17.56 1.89
N ALA A 17 2.90 -17.44 0.60
CA ALA A 17 2.24 -18.23 -0.45
C ALA A 17 2.53 -19.73 -0.31
N ASP A 18 3.71 -20.08 0.20
CA ASP A 18 4.12 -21.47 0.48
C ASP A 18 3.59 -22.00 1.83
N GLY A 19 2.81 -21.21 2.58
CA GLY A 19 2.26 -21.59 3.89
C GLY A 19 3.28 -21.56 5.05
N GLN A 20 4.45 -20.96 4.84
CA GLN A 20 5.51 -20.85 5.86
C GLN A 20 5.34 -19.56 6.68
N TYR A 21 4.25 -19.51 7.44
CA TYR A 21 3.77 -18.28 8.07
C TYR A 21 4.70 -17.71 9.15
N GLU A 22 5.39 -18.54 9.94
CA GLU A 22 6.36 -18.08 10.92
C GLU A 22 7.55 -17.38 10.25
N GLN A 23 8.10 -17.97 9.20
CA GLN A 23 9.23 -17.39 8.48
C GLN A 23 8.81 -16.11 7.71
N ALA A 24 7.61 -16.14 7.11
CA ALA A 24 7.03 -14.96 6.48
C ALA A 24 6.87 -13.80 7.47
N LEU A 25 6.39 -14.09 8.67
CA LEU A 25 6.23 -13.12 9.76
C LEU A 25 7.55 -12.45 10.14
N GLU A 26 8.64 -13.23 10.25
CA GLU A 26 9.98 -12.69 10.51
C GLU A 26 10.41 -11.68 9.43
N HIS A 27 10.16 -12.00 8.17
CA HIS A 27 10.49 -11.12 7.06
C HIS A 27 9.64 -9.85 7.05
N PHE A 28 8.33 -9.92 7.30
CA PHE A 28 7.50 -8.73 7.37
C PHE A 28 7.87 -7.82 8.55
N ARG A 29 8.28 -8.37 9.68
CA ARG A 29 8.82 -7.61 10.81
C ARG A 29 10.17 -6.98 10.50
N ALA A 30 11.07 -7.71 9.86
CA ALA A 30 12.36 -7.18 9.42
C ALA A 30 12.18 -6.00 8.44
N ALA A 31 11.19 -6.07 7.54
CA ALA A 31 10.87 -4.97 6.63
C ALA A 31 10.45 -3.67 7.34
N GLN A 32 9.98 -3.74 8.58
CA GLN A 32 9.56 -2.59 9.39
C GLN A 32 10.68 -2.04 10.29
N THR A 33 11.78 -2.76 10.41
CA THR A 33 12.90 -2.39 11.27
C THR A 33 14.14 -2.12 10.42
N LEU A 34 14.42 -0.84 10.16
CA LEU A 34 15.58 -0.47 9.36
C LEU A 34 16.88 -0.62 10.16
N PRO A 35 17.88 -1.35 9.64
CA PRO A 35 19.20 -1.44 10.26
C PRO A 35 19.88 -0.06 10.34
N GLU A 36 20.49 0.25 11.48
CA GLU A 36 21.15 1.55 11.74
C GLU A 36 22.26 1.84 10.71
N ASN A 37 22.95 0.82 10.22
CA ASN A 37 24.03 0.97 9.23
C ASN A 37 23.56 1.43 7.85
N LEU A 38 22.26 1.45 7.59
CA LEU A 38 21.71 2.01 6.34
C LEU A 38 21.66 3.54 6.34
N GLY A 39 21.90 4.19 7.48
CA GLY A 39 21.94 5.65 7.62
C GLY A 39 20.64 6.36 7.25
N ALA A 40 19.52 5.62 7.20
CA ALA A 40 18.22 6.14 6.82
C ALA A 40 17.17 5.77 7.86
N GLY A 41 16.40 6.74 8.30
CA GLY A 41 15.22 6.52 9.16
C GLY A 41 13.94 6.36 8.34
N LEU A 42 12.92 5.81 8.98
CA LEU A 42 11.57 5.82 8.45
C LEU A 42 11.01 7.25 8.60
N TRP A 43 10.69 7.87 7.49
CA TRP A 43 10.20 9.25 7.48
C TRP A 43 8.67 9.36 7.35
N ASN A 44 7.98 8.25 7.04
CA ASN A 44 6.52 8.18 7.00
C ASN A 44 6.04 6.77 7.34
N GLU A 45 5.20 6.66 8.37
CA GLU A 45 4.67 5.39 8.85
C GLU A 45 3.75 4.66 7.83
N VAL A 46 3.13 5.40 6.89
CA VAL A 46 2.27 4.77 5.87
C VAL A 46 3.05 3.79 4.99
N LEU A 47 4.38 3.96 4.85
CA LEU A 47 5.23 3.02 4.13
C LEU A 47 5.29 1.63 4.77
N LEU A 48 4.94 1.52 6.05
CA LEU A 48 4.88 0.24 6.75
C LEU A 48 3.58 -0.54 6.49
N VAL A 49 2.54 0.11 5.98
CA VAL A 49 1.20 -0.49 5.85
C VAL A 49 1.19 -1.81 5.08
N PRO A 50 1.85 -1.95 3.92
CA PRO A 50 1.90 -3.24 3.21
C PRO A 50 2.50 -4.36 4.06
N HIS A 51 3.55 -4.05 4.83
CA HIS A 51 4.24 -5.00 5.70
C HIS A 51 3.37 -5.39 6.90
N GLN A 52 2.75 -4.41 7.55
CA GLN A 52 1.83 -4.61 8.67
C GLN A 52 0.60 -5.42 8.27
N TYR A 53 0.06 -5.18 7.08
CA TYR A 53 -1.06 -5.97 6.57
C TYR A 53 -0.68 -7.45 6.42
N PHE A 54 0.46 -7.75 5.81
CA PHE A 54 0.89 -9.14 5.65
C PHE A 54 1.39 -9.77 6.96
N GLU A 55 1.96 -8.98 7.88
CA GLU A 55 2.22 -9.43 9.26
C GLU A 55 0.92 -9.87 9.93
N ALA A 56 -0.14 -9.06 9.85
CA ALA A 56 -1.45 -9.41 10.40
C ALA A 56 -2.01 -10.68 9.76
N ARG A 57 -1.84 -10.86 8.44
CA ARG A 57 -2.26 -12.08 7.74
C ARG A 57 -1.51 -13.31 8.25
N CYS A 58 -0.19 -13.22 8.47
CA CYS A 58 0.57 -14.32 9.07
C CYS A 58 0.05 -14.65 10.48
N LEU A 59 -0.20 -13.63 11.29
CA LEU A 59 -0.71 -13.82 12.64
C LEU A 59 -2.09 -14.51 12.66
N GLU A 60 -2.97 -14.21 11.71
CA GLU A 60 -4.25 -14.90 11.57
C GLU A 60 -4.04 -16.40 11.31
N GLU A 61 -3.19 -16.74 10.34
CA GLU A 61 -2.90 -18.15 9.98
C GLU A 61 -2.23 -18.92 11.13
N LEU A 62 -1.50 -18.20 12.01
CA LEU A 62 -0.88 -18.75 13.22
C LEU A 62 -1.83 -18.79 14.45
N GLY A 63 -3.10 -18.40 14.28
CA GLY A 63 -4.08 -18.40 15.37
C GLY A 63 -3.92 -17.25 16.38
N ARG A 64 -3.11 -16.22 16.04
CA ARG A 64 -2.84 -15.04 16.87
C ARG A 64 -3.77 -13.88 16.50
N GLY A 65 -5.07 -14.11 16.51
CA GLY A 65 -6.08 -13.21 15.98
C GLY A 65 -6.14 -11.84 16.64
N ASP A 66 -5.90 -11.75 17.95
CA ASP A 66 -5.92 -10.46 18.67
C ASP A 66 -4.77 -9.54 18.22
N GLU A 67 -3.58 -10.11 17.98
CA GLU A 67 -2.44 -9.35 17.47
C GLU A 67 -2.66 -8.91 16.02
N ALA A 68 -3.23 -9.79 15.20
CA ALA A 68 -3.62 -9.43 13.84
C ALA A 68 -4.63 -8.28 13.83
N ARG A 69 -5.63 -8.35 14.71
CA ARG A 69 -6.64 -7.31 14.84
C ARG A 69 -6.05 -5.95 15.20
N ALA A 70 -5.11 -5.91 16.13
CA ALA A 70 -4.45 -4.67 16.53
C ALA A 70 -3.72 -4.00 15.34
N LEU A 71 -3.08 -4.77 14.47
CA LEU A 71 -2.44 -4.25 13.26
C LEU A 71 -3.46 -3.72 12.23
N TYR A 72 -4.57 -4.44 12.02
CA TYR A 72 -5.63 -3.94 11.14
C TYR A 72 -6.24 -2.64 11.68
N ASP A 73 -6.51 -2.56 12.97
CA ASP A 73 -7.05 -1.36 13.58
C ASP A 73 -6.05 -0.19 13.50
N HIS A 74 -4.74 -0.46 13.61
CA HIS A 74 -3.70 0.55 13.36
C HIS A 74 -3.73 1.07 11.91
N ILE A 75 -3.82 0.20 10.91
CA ILE A 75 -3.92 0.59 9.49
C ILE A 75 -5.15 1.50 9.28
N LEU A 76 -6.26 1.21 9.95
CA LEU A 76 -7.53 1.92 9.77
C LEU A 76 -7.56 3.33 10.35
N ILE A 77 -6.71 3.65 11.33
CA ILE A 77 -6.64 5.00 11.91
C ILE A 77 -5.73 5.95 11.13
N LEU A 78 -4.94 5.43 10.19
CA LEU A 78 -4.04 6.25 9.37
C LEU A 78 -4.86 7.18 8.46
N LYS A 79 -4.41 8.43 8.35
CA LYS A 79 -5.13 9.44 7.57
C LYS A 79 -4.78 9.35 6.09
N VAL A 80 -5.80 9.39 5.25
CA VAL A 80 -5.64 9.61 3.80
C VAL A 80 -5.54 11.12 3.57
N ASP A 81 -4.34 11.63 3.54
CA ASP A 81 -4.03 13.05 3.35
C ASP A 81 -3.01 13.26 2.21
N TYR A 82 -2.48 14.48 2.10
CA TYR A 82 -1.49 14.81 1.07
C TYR A 82 -0.22 13.95 1.19
N PHE A 83 0.29 13.73 2.41
CA PHE A 83 1.52 12.98 2.63
C PHE A 83 1.34 11.49 2.38
N SER A 84 0.22 10.91 2.80
CA SER A 84 -0.09 9.51 2.51
C SER A 84 -0.29 9.30 1.00
N ASN A 85 -0.97 10.22 0.31
CA ASN A 85 -1.14 10.13 -1.15
C ASN A 85 0.18 10.24 -1.93
N MET A 86 1.18 10.95 -1.40
CA MET A 86 2.52 11.00 -2.02
C MET A 86 3.31 9.69 -1.87
N ASN A 87 3.12 8.98 -0.78
CA ASN A 87 3.99 7.87 -0.37
C ASN A 87 3.36 6.49 -0.52
N LEU A 88 2.06 6.42 -0.31
CA LEU A 88 1.25 5.22 -0.47
C LEU A 88 -0.14 5.62 -0.97
N PRO A 89 -0.27 6.03 -2.24
CA PRO A 89 -1.55 6.48 -2.79
C PRO A 89 -2.64 5.39 -2.75
N GLU A 90 -2.26 4.13 -2.67
CA GLU A 90 -3.13 2.97 -2.49
C GLU A 90 -3.52 2.69 -1.02
N LEU A 91 -3.20 3.56 -0.07
CA LEU A 91 -3.61 3.41 1.33
C LEU A 91 -5.10 3.06 1.50
N PRO A 92 -6.05 3.67 0.75
CA PRO A 92 -7.47 3.28 0.83
C PRO A 92 -7.72 1.81 0.49
N CYS A 93 -6.94 1.22 -0.42
CA CYS A 93 -7.06 -0.20 -0.77
C CYS A 93 -6.62 -1.10 0.39
N TRP A 94 -5.51 -0.76 1.04
CA TRP A 94 -5.03 -1.48 2.24
C TRP A 94 -6.01 -1.37 3.40
N GLN A 95 -6.59 -0.18 3.61
CA GLN A 95 -7.63 0.02 4.61
C GLN A 95 -8.89 -0.79 4.30
N ALA A 96 -9.32 -0.83 3.04
CA ALA A 96 -10.47 -1.65 2.63
C ALA A 96 -10.21 -3.15 2.87
N MET A 97 -9.00 -3.64 2.60
CA MET A 97 -8.64 -5.02 2.92
C MET A 97 -8.66 -5.28 4.43
N ALA A 98 -8.16 -4.36 5.26
CA ALA A 98 -8.23 -4.45 6.72
C ALA A 98 -9.68 -4.41 7.23
N LEU A 99 -10.56 -3.59 6.63
CA LEU A 99 -11.99 -3.57 6.93
C LEU A 99 -12.64 -4.94 6.66
N LYS A 100 -12.32 -5.58 5.54
CA LYS A 100 -12.83 -6.93 5.23
C LYS A 100 -12.42 -7.95 6.29
N ARG A 101 -11.14 -7.93 6.70
CA ARG A 101 -10.59 -8.85 7.72
C ARG A 101 -11.20 -8.61 9.11
N THR A 102 -11.65 -7.41 9.39
CA THR A 102 -12.32 -7.04 10.65
C THR A 102 -13.85 -7.12 10.59
N GLY A 103 -14.42 -7.76 9.55
CA GLY A 103 -15.86 -7.99 9.42
C GLY A 103 -16.68 -6.79 8.93
N ARG A 104 -16.03 -5.74 8.44
CA ARG A 104 -16.66 -4.50 7.96
C ARG A 104 -16.73 -4.44 6.42
N ALA A 105 -17.14 -5.54 5.79
CA ALA A 105 -17.17 -5.67 4.33
C ALA A 105 -17.99 -4.60 3.59
N PRO A 106 -19.16 -4.13 4.06
CA PRO A 106 -19.89 -3.06 3.39
C PRO A 106 -19.08 -1.75 3.33
N GLN A 107 -18.41 -1.37 4.42
CA GLN A 107 -17.55 -0.18 4.47
C GLN A 107 -16.34 -0.31 3.54
N ALA A 108 -15.75 -1.52 3.46
CA ALA A 108 -14.68 -1.80 2.52
C ALA A 108 -15.12 -1.59 1.06
N GLN A 109 -16.32 -2.08 0.71
CA GLN A 109 -16.86 -1.93 -0.63
C GLN A 109 -17.12 -0.47 -1.00
N GLU A 110 -17.65 0.31 -0.08
CA GLU A 110 -17.84 1.76 -0.26
C GLU A 110 -16.51 2.47 -0.49
N MET A 111 -15.50 2.17 0.31
CA MET A 111 -14.15 2.75 0.18
C MET A 111 -13.49 2.41 -1.16
N ILE A 112 -13.59 1.16 -1.61
CA ILE A 112 -13.08 0.70 -2.91
C ILE A 112 -13.79 1.43 -4.05
N SER A 113 -15.12 1.50 -4.01
CA SER A 113 -15.91 2.17 -5.04
C SER A 113 -15.58 3.66 -5.15
N ALA A 114 -15.43 4.34 -4.01
CA ALA A 114 -15.03 5.74 -3.97
C ALA A 114 -13.61 5.95 -4.53
N HIS A 115 -12.68 5.03 -4.22
CA HIS A 115 -11.32 5.09 -4.74
C HIS A 115 -11.29 4.89 -6.26
N LEU A 116 -11.98 3.88 -6.79
CA LEU A 116 -12.10 3.64 -8.23
C LEU A 116 -12.66 4.85 -8.97
N HIS A 117 -13.76 5.41 -8.48
CA HIS A 117 -14.36 6.59 -9.09
C HIS A 117 -13.41 7.81 -9.09
N LYS A 118 -12.62 7.98 -8.02
CA LYS A 118 -11.57 9.01 -7.96
C LYS A 118 -10.51 8.78 -9.05
N GLN A 119 -10.07 7.54 -9.27
CA GLN A 119 -9.05 7.21 -10.29
C GLN A 119 -9.58 7.41 -11.70
N GLU A 120 -10.81 7.00 -12.00
CA GLU A 120 -11.46 7.24 -13.29
C GLU A 120 -11.50 8.73 -13.61
N ASN A 121 -11.95 9.56 -12.68
CA ASN A 121 -11.99 11.01 -12.86
C ASN A 121 -10.59 11.61 -13.05
N ALA A 122 -9.59 11.13 -12.31
CA ALA A 122 -8.20 11.61 -12.42
C ALA A 122 -7.56 11.22 -13.76
N ALA A 123 -7.86 10.04 -14.30
CA ALA A 123 -7.32 9.56 -15.58
C ALA A 123 -7.73 10.46 -16.77
N PHE A 124 -8.91 11.06 -16.70
CA PHE A 124 -9.46 11.93 -17.74
C PHE A 124 -9.33 13.43 -17.42
N ALA A 125 -8.80 13.79 -16.26
CA ALA A 125 -8.60 15.19 -15.89
C ALA A 125 -7.64 15.86 -16.89
N ARG A 126 -8.05 17.01 -17.42
CA ARG A 126 -7.16 17.85 -18.24
C ARG A 126 -6.03 18.37 -17.37
N ASP A 127 -4.83 18.33 -17.92
CA ASP A 127 -3.65 18.86 -17.24
C ASP A 127 -3.81 20.37 -17.04
N ALA A 128 -4.01 20.78 -15.79
CA ALA A 128 -4.01 22.19 -15.41
C ALA A 128 -2.57 22.69 -15.31
N GLY A 129 -1.78 22.53 -16.40
CA GLY A 129 -0.42 23.03 -16.53
C GLY A 129 0.44 22.83 -15.30
N TYR A 130 1.09 21.68 -15.18
CA TYR A 130 2.05 21.47 -14.11
C TYR A 130 3.21 22.46 -14.26
N TYR A 131 3.28 23.43 -13.37
CA TYR A 131 4.43 24.36 -13.31
C TYR A 131 5.67 23.57 -12.85
N LYS A 132 6.52 23.23 -13.81
CA LYS A 132 7.84 22.67 -13.53
C LYS A 132 8.74 23.79 -13.00
N THR A 133 8.80 23.91 -11.69
CA THR A 133 9.51 25.01 -11.02
C THR A 133 11.02 24.86 -10.98
N THR A 134 11.57 23.71 -11.39
CA THR A 134 13.03 23.48 -11.41
C THR A 134 13.48 22.74 -12.67
N PRO A 135 14.71 23.03 -13.18
CA PRO A 135 15.29 22.33 -14.33
C PRO A 135 15.42 20.82 -14.16
N PHE A 136 15.47 20.33 -12.93
CA PHE A 136 15.58 18.89 -12.62
C PHE A 136 14.38 18.06 -13.09
N PHE A 137 13.22 18.67 -13.26
CA PHE A 137 12.01 17.99 -13.73
C PHE A 137 11.84 18.01 -15.25
N ILE A 138 12.76 18.65 -16.00
CA ILE A 138 12.68 18.78 -17.47
C ILE A 138 13.21 17.54 -18.18
N SER A 139 13.94 16.65 -17.50
CA SER A 139 14.63 15.51 -18.10
C SER A 139 13.78 14.26 -18.31
N TYR A 140 12.50 14.28 -17.97
CA TYR A 140 11.61 13.16 -18.26
C TYR A 140 11.08 13.26 -19.69
N MET A 141 11.51 12.32 -20.54
CA MET A 141 11.08 12.23 -21.93
C MET A 141 9.65 11.68 -22.06
N GLU A 142 9.02 11.30 -20.96
CA GLU A 142 7.71 10.69 -20.93
C GLU A 142 6.59 11.74 -20.86
N ASP A 143 5.53 11.50 -21.62
CA ASP A 143 4.33 12.33 -21.57
C ASP A 143 3.65 12.27 -20.20
N ALA A 144 3.46 13.43 -19.58
CA ALA A 144 2.87 13.54 -18.25
C ALA A 144 1.45 12.92 -18.17
N GLN A 145 0.72 12.92 -19.28
CA GLN A 145 -0.61 12.30 -19.33
C GLN A 145 -0.52 10.77 -19.34
N THR A 146 0.48 10.22 -20.03
CA THR A 146 0.76 8.77 -20.04
C THR A 146 1.15 8.30 -18.65
N LEU A 147 2.03 9.00 -17.94
CA LEU A 147 2.41 8.69 -16.57
C LEU A 147 1.22 8.76 -15.60
N ARG A 148 0.37 9.77 -15.77
CA ARG A 148 -0.86 9.89 -14.96
C ARG A 148 -1.79 8.70 -15.17
N ARG A 149 -2.05 8.31 -16.42
CA ARG A 149 -2.87 7.15 -16.75
C ARG A 149 -2.32 5.88 -16.15
N ALA A 150 -1.02 5.63 -16.33
CA ALA A 150 -0.36 4.46 -15.74
C ALA A 150 -0.50 4.43 -14.21
N GLY A 151 -0.38 5.60 -13.54
CA GLY A 151 -0.64 5.71 -12.11
C GLY A 151 -2.10 5.40 -11.74
N CYS A 152 -3.06 5.91 -12.49
CA CYS A 152 -4.49 5.61 -12.26
C CYS A 152 -4.81 4.14 -12.50
N ASP A 153 -4.22 3.53 -13.54
CA ASP A 153 -4.40 2.11 -13.85
C ASP A 153 -3.84 1.23 -12.74
N TRP A 154 -2.66 1.57 -12.21
CA TRP A 154 -2.09 0.90 -11.04
C TRP A 154 -3.02 0.98 -9.83
N GLN A 155 -3.53 2.18 -9.51
CA GLN A 155 -4.45 2.38 -8.40
C GLN A 155 -5.75 1.59 -8.59
N SER A 156 -6.27 1.53 -9.81
CA SER A 156 -7.45 0.76 -10.15
C SER A 156 -7.21 -0.75 -10.00
N ALA A 157 -6.05 -1.23 -10.43
CA ALA A 157 -5.65 -2.63 -10.24
C ALA A 157 -5.54 -3.00 -8.75
N MET A 158 -4.98 -2.11 -7.93
CA MET A 158 -4.94 -2.29 -6.47
C MET A 158 -6.33 -2.33 -5.85
N ALA A 159 -7.26 -1.50 -6.33
CA ALA A 159 -8.63 -1.51 -5.85
C ALA A 159 -9.37 -2.80 -6.23
N CYS A 160 -9.20 -3.30 -7.45
CA CYS A 160 -9.74 -4.59 -7.90
C CYS A 160 -9.16 -5.75 -7.08
N TRP A 161 -7.86 -5.72 -6.81
CA TRP A 161 -7.25 -6.72 -5.92
C TRP A 161 -7.83 -6.65 -4.49
N ALA A 162 -8.01 -5.46 -3.96
CA ALA A 162 -8.64 -5.25 -2.65
C ALA A 162 -10.11 -5.71 -2.65
N ALA A 163 -10.82 -5.59 -3.77
CA ALA A 163 -12.16 -6.12 -3.94
C ALA A 163 -12.21 -7.66 -3.95
N GLY A 164 -11.09 -8.31 -4.28
CA GLY A 164 -11.00 -9.76 -4.46
C GLY A 164 -11.33 -10.20 -5.88
N ASP A 165 -11.44 -9.25 -6.81
CA ASP A 165 -11.61 -9.53 -8.23
C ASP A 165 -10.28 -10.04 -8.79
N ARG A 166 -10.23 -11.34 -9.03
CA ARG A 166 -9.09 -11.96 -9.74
C ARG A 166 -9.34 -11.77 -11.23
N GLN A 167 -8.60 -10.86 -11.83
CA GLN A 167 -8.42 -10.88 -13.28
C GLN A 167 -7.13 -11.61 -13.64
#